data_f4b710a1fcc15c30bcd4f3f993d6a681
#
_entry.id   f4b710a1fcc15c30bcd4f3f993d6a681
#
_cell.length_a   1.000
_cell.length_b   1.000
_cell.length_c   1.000
_cell.angle_alpha   90.00
_cell.angle_beta   90.00
_cell.angle_gamma   90.00
#
_symmetry.space_group_name_H-M   'P 1'
#
loop_
_entity.id
_entity.type
_entity.pdbx_description
1 polymer ?
#
loop_
_entity_poly.entity_id
_entity_poly.type
_entity_poly.pdbx_seq_one_letter_code
_entity_poly.pdbx_strand_id
1 'polypeptide(L)'
;MTVRKNRIRLVGALLALVLSLSLGGCAVREGSADDGRLRVVTTLFPYYDFARAIAGDRADVTLLLSPGREAHSFEPTPLDAVTISRADVFIYNGGEGEVWADDMLDAVGEDIGTVLRM
;
A
#
# COMPACT_ATOMS: atom_id res chain seq x y z
N MET A 1 -1.94 -62.40 8.60
CA MET A 1 -2.86 -61.38 8.05
C MET A 1 -2.72 -59.98 8.67
N THR A 2 -2.07 -59.84 9.80
CA THR A 2 -1.95 -58.59 10.60
C THR A 2 -0.90 -57.60 10.05
N VAL A 3 0.20 -58.07 9.51
CA VAL A 3 1.31 -57.22 9.01
C VAL A 3 0.91 -56.32 7.82
N ARG A 4 0.05 -56.83 6.94
CA ARG A 4 -0.42 -56.09 5.78
C ARG A 4 -1.36 -54.93 6.17
N LYS A 5 -2.22 -55.13 7.17
CA LYS A 5 -3.12 -54.10 7.71
C LYS A 5 -2.35 -52.96 8.38
N ASN A 6 -1.28 -53.28 9.11
CA ASN A 6 -0.46 -52.25 9.78
C ASN A 6 0.34 -51.41 8.77
N ARG A 7 0.83 -52.03 7.69
CA ARG A 7 1.54 -51.25 6.63
C ARG A 7 0.60 -50.28 5.92
N ILE A 8 -0.64 -50.67 5.66
CA ILE A 8 -1.63 -49.77 5.01
C ILE A 8 -1.99 -48.61 5.95
N ARG A 9 -2.10 -48.87 7.27
CA ARG A 9 -2.39 -47.80 8.25
C ARG A 9 -1.19 -46.84 8.40
N LEU A 10 0.03 -47.33 8.38
CA LEU A 10 1.25 -46.54 8.42
C LEU A 10 1.39 -45.64 7.16
N VAL A 11 1.13 -46.19 5.99
CA VAL A 11 1.16 -45.42 4.72
C VAL A 11 0.06 -44.37 4.70
N GLY A 12 -1.14 -44.68 5.17
CA GLY A 12 -2.22 -43.71 5.29
C GLY A 12 -1.93 -42.57 6.26
N ALA A 13 -1.32 -42.88 7.40
CA ALA A 13 -0.92 -41.88 8.39
C ALA A 13 0.22 -40.97 7.85
N LEU A 14 1.16 -41.55 7.11
CA LEU A 14 2.26 -40.78 6.49
C LEU A 14 1.73 -39.85 5.40
N LEU A 15 0.78 -40.34 4.59
CA LEU A 15 0.15 -39.55 3.54
C LEU A 15 -0.68 -38.38 4.13
N ALA A 16 -1.41 -38.62 5.21
CA ALA A 16 -2.16 -37.59 5.94
C ALA A 16 -1.24 -36.54 6.56
N LEU A 17 -0.08 -36.95 7.08
CA LEU A 17 0.91 -36.04 7.64
C LEU A 17 1.55 -35.15 6.56
N VAL A 18 1.85 -35.70 5.40
CA VAL A 18 2.41 -34.95 4.27
C VAL A 18 1.38 -33.96 3.70
N LEU A 19 0.10 -34.35 3.64
CA LEU A 19 -0.98 -33.48 3.20
C LEU A 19 -1.22 -32.31 4.16
N SER A 20 -1.11 -32.53 5.47
CA SER A 20 -1.29 -31.46 6.46
C SER A 20 -0.11 -30.48 6.50
N LEU A 21 1.10 -30.88 6.12
CA LEU A 21 2.24 -29.96 5.98
C LEU A 21 2.16 -29.10 4.71
N SER A 22 1.46 -29.55 3.67
CA SER A 22 1.33 -28.78 2.43
C SER A 22 0.22 -27.73 2.47
N LEU A 23 -0.68 -27.73 3.46
CA LEU A 23 -1.69 -26.69 3.66
C LEU A 23 -1.17 -25.49 4.49
N GLY A 24 0.05 -25.54 5.00
CA GLY A 24 0.77 -24.37 5.52
C GLY A 24 1.27 -23.48 4.39
N GLY A 25 0.45 -23.28 3.34
CA GLY A 25 0.72 -22.41 2.22
C GLY A 25 0.93 -20.98 2.73
N CYS A 26 2.05 -20.41 2.36
CA CYS A 26 2.42 -19.03 2.53
C CYS A 26 1.20 -18.13 2.36
N ALA A 27 0.66 -17.61 3.44
CA ALA A 27 -0.03 -16.34 3.39
C ALA A 27 1.04 -15.35 2.93
N VAL A 28 1.10 -15.09 1.62
CA VAL A 28 1.78 -13.93 1.09
C VAL A 28 1.07 -12.74 1.71
N ARG A 29 1.61 -12.28 2.80
CA ARG A 29 1.30 -10.99 3.34
C ARG A 29 1.91 -10.01 2.34
N GLU A 30 1.11 -9.59 1.36
CA GLU A 30 1.32 -8.31 0.69
C GLU A 30 1.02 -7.20 1.71
N GLY A 31 1.84 -7.14 2.74
CA GLY A 31 2.01 -5.99 3.56
C GLY A 31 3.37 -5.45 3.16
N SER A 32 3.40 -4.24 2.63
CA SER A 32 4.61 -3.43 2.68
C SER A 32 5.18 -3.66 4.07
N ALA A 33 6.42 -4.16 4.17
CA ALA A 33 7.09 -4.21 5.44
C ALA A 33 7.02 -2.78 5.97
N ASP A 34 6.34 -2.58 7.08
CA ASP A 34 6.37 -1.32 7.80
C ASP A 34 7.81 -1.16 8.27
N ASP A 35 8.61 -0.50 7.45
CA ASP A 35 10.02 -0.24 7.74
C ASP A 35 10.19 0.96 8.70
N GLY A 36 9.08 1.43 9.27
CA GLY A 36 9.04 2.56 10.20
C GLY A 36 9.24 3.92 9.53
N ARG A 37 9.25 3.98 8.19
CA ARG A 37 9.29 5.24 7.45
C ARG A 37 7.90 5.80 7.24
N LEU A 38 7.77 7.13 7.31
CA LEU A 38 6.52 7.80 7.00
C LEU A 38 6.23 7.72 5.50
N ARG A 39 5.01 7.38 5.14
CA ARG A 39 4.52 7.44 3.76
C ARG A 39 3.94 8.82 3.50
N VAL A 40 4.67 9.61 2.73
CA VAL A 40 4.26 10.97 2.35
C VAL A 40 3.84 10.96 0.89
N VAL A 41 2.63 11.41 0.61
CA VAL A 41 2.11 11.54 -0.75
C VAL A 41 1.92 13.02 -1.06
N THR A 42 2.41 13.47 -2.21
CA THR A 42 2.31 14.87 -2.62
C THR A 42 1.73 14.98 -4.02
N THR A 43 0.99 16.03 -4.29
CA THR A 43 0.42 16.27 -5.62
C THR A 43 1.41 16.92 -6.56
N LEU A 44 2.16 17.92 -6.10
CA LEU A 44 3.03 18.75 -6.93
C LEU A 44 4.51 18.57 -6.58
N PHE A 45 5.35 18.74 -7.60
CA PHE A 45 6.81 18.59 -7.49
C PHE A 45 7.45 19.45 -6.38
N PRO A 46 7.09 20.73 -6.16
CA PRO A 46 7.72 21.50 -5.09
C PRO A 46 7.55 20.87 -3.71
N TYR A 47 6.37 20.35 -3.41
CA TYR A 47 6.09 19.68 -2.12
C TYR A 47 6.82 18.36 -2.00
N TYR A 48 6.93 17.62 -3.09
CA TYR A 48 7.73 16.40 -3.17
C TYR A 48 9.20 16.68 -2.84
N ASP A 49 9.79 17.71 -3.46
CA ASP A 49 11.19 18.04 -3.26
C ASP A 49 11.45 18.52 -1.82
N PHE A 50 10.60 19.39 -1.28
CA PHE A 50 10.68 19.84 0.10
C PHE A 50 10.49 18.69 1.10
N ALA A 51 9.52 17.85 0.90
CA ALA A 51 9.28 16.72 1.79
C ALA A 51 10.50 15.78 1.84
N ARG A 52 11.10 15.47 0.69
CA ARG A 52 12.33 14.66 0.62
C ARG A 52 13.51 15.33 1.29
N ALA A 53 13.71 16.63 1.06
CA ALA A 53 14.80 17.38 1.66
C ALA A 53 14.70 17.44 3.19
N ILE A 54 13.47 17.55 3.73
CA ILE A 54 13.24 17.64 5.17
C ILE A 54 13.31 16.25 5.83
N ALA A 55 12.66 15.27 5.23
CA ALA A 55 12.50 13.96 5.86
C ALA A 55 13.74 13.05 5.67
N GLY A 56 14.50 13.22 4.60
CA GLY A 56 15.61 12.34 4.26
C GLY A 56 15.17 10.87 4.22
N ASP A 57 15.92 10.02 4.89
CA ASP A 57 15.64 8.56 4.93
C ASP A 57 14.48 8.16 5.86
N ARG A 58 13.84 9.12 6.54
CA ARG A 58 12.74 8.86 7.48
C ARG A 58 11.37 8.78 6.82
N ALA A 59 11.26 9.18 5.56
CA ALA A 59 10.02 9.10 4.79
C ALA A 59 10.24 8.50 3.42
N ASP A 60 9.19 7.84 2.96
CA ASP A 60 9.02 7.42 1.57
C ASP A 60 8.04 8.40 0.91
N VAL A 61 8.57 9.22 0.00
CA VAL A 61 7.81 10.33 -0.59
C VAL A 61 7.39 9.97 -2.00
N THR A 62 6.10 9.99 -2.25
CA THR A 62 5.48 9.71 -3.56
C THR A 62 4.94 11.00 -4.17
N LEU A 63 5.25 11.24 -5.45
CA LEU A 63 4.67 12.31 -6.25
C LEU A 63 3.59 11.75 -7.16
N LEU A 64 2.36 12.25 -7.05
CA LEU A 64 1.24 11.82 -7.91
C LEU A 64 1.33 12.42 -9.31
N LEU A 65 1.58 13.72 -9.39
CA LEU A 65 1.67 14.41 -10.67
C LEU A 65 3.08 14.34 -11.23
N SER A 66 3.27 13.54 -12.28
CA SER A 66 4.56 13.49 -12.97
C SER A 66 4.97 14.88 -13.48
N PRO A 67 6.27 15.23 -13.43
CA PRO A 67 6.74 16.52 -13.93
C PRO A 67 6.27 16.83 -15.35
N GLY A 68 5.80 18.06 -15.57
CA GLY A 68 5.30 18.52 -16.87
C GLY A 68 3.83 18.22 -17.16
N ARG A 69 3.12 17.60 -16.24
CA ARG A 69 1.66 17.44 -16.33
C ARG A 69 0.94 18.62 -15.68
N GLU A 70 -0.17 19.00 -16.28
CA GLU A 70 -1.06 20.06 -15.79
C GLU A 70 -1.91 19.53 -14.62
N ALA A 71 -1.91 20.26 -13.49
CA ALA A 71 -2.64 19.83 -12.30
C ALA A 71 -4.16 19.83 -12.49
N HIS A 72 -4.70 20.86 -13.15
CA HIS A 72 -6.15 21.01 -13.34
C HIS A 72 -6.78 19.99 -14.32
N SER A 73 -5.97 19.34 -15.15
CA SER A 73 -6.42 18.30 -16.07
C SER A 73 -5.99 16.88 -15.65
N PHE A 74 -5.52 16.74 -14.42
CA PHE A 74 -5.14 15.43 -13.90
C PHE A 74 -6.39 14.62 -13.55
N GLU A 75 -6.44 13.41 -14.08
CA GLU A 75 -7.48 12.42 -13.76
C GLU A 75 -6.87 11.33 -12.88
N PRO A 76 -7.20 11.30 -11.58
CA PRO A 76 -6.71 10.29 -10.68
C PRO A 76 -7.20 8.89 -11.05
N THR A 77 -6.36 7.90 -10.86
CA THR A 77 -6.69 6.49 -11.03
C THR A 77 -7.13 5.86 -9.69
N PRO A 78 -7.79 4.69 -9.73
CA PRO A 78 -8.06 3.93 -8.50
C PRO A 78 -6.80 3.59 -7.68
N LEU A 79 -5.65 3.47 -8.35
CA LEU A 79 -4.37 3.25 -7.67
C LEU A 79 -3.91 4.48 -6.90
N ASP A 80 -4.17 5.68 -7.43
CA ASP A 80 -3.87 6.92 -6.73
C ASP A 80 -4.72 7.05 -5.46
N ALA A 81 -6.01 6.66 -5.53
CA ALA A 81 -6.88 6.59 -4.36
C ALA A 81 -6.31 5.68 -3.26
N VAL A 82 -5.87 4.46 -3.64
CA VAL A 82 -5.24 3.53 -2.69
C VAL A 82 -3.93 4.09 -2.15
N THR A 83 -3.16 4.79 -2.95
CA THR A 83 -1.90 5.43 -2.53
C THR A 83 -2.17 6.53 -1.50
N ILE A 84 -3.15 7.38 -1.76
CA ILE A 84 -3.57 8.45 -0.84
C ILE A 84 -4.13 7.87 0.47
N SER A 85 -5.00 6.86 0.41
CA SER A 85 -5.60 6.25 1.62
C SER A 85 -4.59 5.61 2.56
N ARG A 86 -3.42 5.23 2.05
CA ARG A 86 -2.34 4.64 2.84
C ARG A 86 -1.29 5.65 3.29
N ALA A 87 -1.45 6.92 2.96
CA ALA A 87 -0.51 7.96 3.33
C ALA A 87 -0.60 8.30 4.81
N ASP A 88 0.56 8.43 5.46
CA ASP A 88 0.65 9.00 6.81
C ASP A 88 0.55 10.52 6.75
N VAL A 89 1.01 11.12 5.62
CA VAL A 89 0.88 12.55 5.33
C VAL A 89 0.54 12.74 3.85
N PHE A 90 -0.51 13.50 3.55
CA PHE A 90 -0.87 13.94 2.21
C PHE A 90 -0.72 15.46 2.07
N ILE A 91 0.05 15.91 1.09
CA ILE A 91 0.35 17.34 0.87
C ILE A 91 -0.14 17.75 -0.51
N TYR A 92 -1.02 18.73 -0.58
CA TYR A 92 -1.60 19.22 -1.82
C TYR A 92 -1.82 20.73 -1.78
N ASN A 93 -1.96 21.36 -2.93
CA ASN A 93 -2.23 22.80 -3.02
C ASN A 93 -3.72 23.12 -2.85
N GLY A 94 -4.56 22.32 -3.48
CA GLY A 94 -6.01 22.55 -3.52
C GLY A 94 -6.42 23.72 -4.41
N GLY A 95 -7.66 24.19 -4.22
CA GLY A 95 -8.24 25.26 -5.01
C GLY A 95 -8.62 24.83 -6.41
N GLU A 96 -8.87 25.82 -7.30
CA GLU A 96 -9.36 25.56 -8.66
C GLU A 96 -8.41 24.72 -9.51
N GLY A 97 -7.12 24.73 -9.18
CA GLY A 97 -6.10 23.93 -9.90
C GLY A 97 -6.06 22.46 -9.52
N GLU A 98 -6.64 22.06 -8.38
CA GLU A 98 -6.57 20.70 -7.85
C GLU A 98 -7.89 20.25 -7.23
N VAL A 99 -9.03 20.57 -7.86
CA VAL A 99 -10.38 20.15 -7.39
C VAL A 99 -10.44 18.63 -7.23
N TRP A 100 -9.79 17.89 -8.12
CA TRP A 100 -9.69 16.44 -8.05
C TRP A 100 -9.08 15.92 -6.74
N ALA A 101 -8.20 16.70 -6.10
CA ALA A 101 -7.58 16.28 -4.83
C ALA A 101 -8.60 16.38 -3.68
N ASP A 102 -9.45 17.39 -3.66
CA ASP A 102 -10.55 17.50 -2.72
C ASP A 102 -11.56 16.34 -2.93
N ASP A 103 -11.92 16.03 -4.19
CA ASP A 103 -12.81 14.90 -4.54
C ASP A 103 -12.21 13.55 -4.09
N MET A 104 -10.89 13.39 -4.23
CA MET A 104 -10.19 12.19 -3.77
C MET A 104 -10.20 12.05 -2.26
N LEU A 105 -9.99 13.16 -1.52
CA LEU A 105 -10.06 13.16 -0.06
C LEU A 105 -11.46 12.78 0.43
N ASP A 106 -12.50 13.29 -0.22
CA ASP A 106 -13.89 12.93 0.10
C ASP A 106 -14.16 11.43 -0.18
N ALA A 107 -13.57 10.88 -1.24
CA ALA A 107 -13.75 9.48 -1.61
C ALA A 107 -12.96 8.51 -0.71
N VAL A 108 -11.79 8.90 -0.22
CA VAL A 108 -10.93 8.10 0.66
C VAL A 108 -11.42 8.13 2.11
N GLY A 109 -12.09 9.21 2.52
CA GLY A 109 -12.65 9.36 3.86
C GLY A 109 -11.59 9.54 4.95
N GLU A 110 -11.88 9.01 6.14
CA GLU A 110 -11.04 9.19 7.34
C GLU A 110 -9.85 8.21 7.42
N ASP A 111 -9.65 7.36 6.41
CA ASP A 111 -8.57 6.37 6.42
C ASP A 111 -7.18 6.98 6.18
N ILE A 112 -7.12 8.26 5.80
CA ILE A 112 -5.90 9.00 5.57
C ILE A 112 -5.34 9.58 6.88
N GLY A 113 -4.02 9.66 6.99
CA GLY A 113 -3.35 10.25 8.15
C GLY A 113 -3.51 11.78 8.23
N THR A 114 -2.41 12.52 8.20
CA THR A 114 -2.44 13.99 8.24
C THR A 114 -2.57 14.58 6.84
N VAL A 115 -3.52 15.49 6.66
CA VAL A 115 -3.71 16.24 5.40
C VAL A 115 -3.20 17.67 5.55
N LEU A 116 -2.28 18.07 4.68
CA LEU A 116 -1.72 19.41 4.63
C LEU A 116 -2.14 20.09 3.32
N ARG A 117 -2.97 21.09 3.41
CA ARG A 117 -3.29 22.00 2.31
C ARG A 117 -2.38 23.22 2.38
N MET A 118 -1.72 23.53 1.27
CA MET A 118 -0.71 24.58 1.16
C MET A 118 -1.27 25.89 0.62
#